data_d33b52480515c3e815b969e3b3a8fa94
#
_entry.id   d33b52480515c3e815b969e3b3a8fa94
#
_cell.length_a   1.000
_cell.length_b   1.000
_cell.length_c   1.000
_cell.angle_alpha   90.00
_cell.angle_beta   90.00
_cell.angle_gamma   90.00
#
_symmetry.space_group_name_H-M   'P 1'
#
loop_
_entity.id
_entity.type
_entity.pdbx_description
1 polymer ?
#
loop_
_entity_poly.entity_id
_entity_poly.type
_entity_poly.pdbx_seq_one_letter_code
_entity_poly.pdbx_strand_id
1 'polypeptide(L)'
;GIAYNLITSARSSYDDPDHDDTGSEKLEYGVHTHVRVPPLTGVSSAYLSSEVPPPTTPAERSDVFVAGREFPVPTVDFAGITSDLSAIKSSAQTDGQYYGASGGLGYLIVLKTDDTYDLYRVTNFSGASGCNNSQSQTGWGTWSVRSNGKTLLGNYALPSNGLIFLEDDVWVEGQIDGARLTIAAGRFPDTPSTRKSITVNNDLLYTNYDGSDVIGLISQKDFNVGMVSDTNLRIDAALIAQNGRAGRYYYGSCTNSAKTSITLYGMIATNQRY
;
A
#
# COMPACT_ATOMS: atom_id res chain seq x y z
N GLY A 1 -9.92 3.34 11.62
CA GLY A 1 -9.48 4.56 10.91
C GLY A 1 -10.67 5.46 10.56
N ILE A 2 -10.38 6.66 10.07
CA ILE A 2 -11.39 7.59 9.54
C ILE A 2 -11.08 7.80 8.07
N ALA A 3 -12.07 7.65 7.20
CA ALA A 3 -11.98 7.93 5.78
C ALA A 3 -12.67 9.26 5.47
N TYR A 4 -11.92 10.27 5.09
CA TYR A 4 -12.46 11.60 4.77
C TYR A 4 -13.01 11.68 3.34
N ASN A 5 -12.56 10.82 2.46
CA ASN A 5 -13.05 10.69 1.08
C ASN A 5 -14.02 9.53 0.95
N LEU A 6 -14.78 9.52 -0.16
CA LEU A 6 -15.69 8.43 -0.48
C LEU A 6 -14.93 7.09 -0.58
N ILE A 7 -15.46 6.07 0.06
CA ILE A 7 -14.97 4.70 -0.04
C ILE A 7 -15.95 3.87 -0.88
N THR A 8 -15.44 3.15 -1.86
CA THR A 8 -16.27 2.36 -2.75
C THR A 8 -15.81 0.91 -2.84
N SER A 9 -16.75 0.01 -3.14
CA SER A 9 -16.46 -1.39 -3.45
C SER A 9 -17.33 -1.87 -4.62
N ALA A 10 -16.75 -2.69 -5.49
CA ALA A 10 -17.53 -3.35 -6.54
C ALA A 10 -18.40 -4.50 -6.01
N ARG A 11 -18.19 -4.93 -4.78
CA ARG A 11 -18.99 -5.98 -4.13
C ARG A 11 -20.04 -5.37 -3.22
N SER A 12 -21.24 -5.93 -3.24
CA SER A 12 -22.28 -5.62 -2.25
C SER A 12 -21.95 -6.20 -0.87
N SER A 13 -21.32 -7.38 -0.87
CA SER A 13 -20.92 -8.14 0.31
C SER A 13 -19.82 -9.15 -0.03
N TYR A 14 -19.18 -9.68 0.96
CA TYR A 14 -18.22 -10.77 0.84
C TYR A 14 -18.14 -11.60 2.11
N ASP A 15 -17.64 -12.83 1.99
CA ASP A 15 -17.29 -13.68 3.12
C ASP A 15 -15.89 -13.30 3.59
N ASP A 16 -15.74 -12.91 4.87
CA ASP A 16 -14.45 -12.57 5.46
C ASP A 16 -13.77 -13.84 6.01
N PRO A 17 -12.80 -14.41 5.29
CA PRO A 17 -12.15 -15.64 5.70
C PRO A 17 -11.16 -15.47 6.86
N ASP A 18 -10.78 -14.23 7.16
CA ASP A 18 -9.76 -13.92 8.16
C ASP A 18 -10.35 -13.62 9.52
N HIS A 19 -11.67 -13.46 9.59
CA HIS A 19 -12.35 -13.18 10.83
C HIS A 19 -12.72 -14.48 11.52
N ASP A 20 -12.46 -14.56 12.82
CA ASP A 20 -12.82 -15.72 13.66
C ASP A 20 -14.35 -15.88 13.85
N ASP A 21 -15.14 -15.28 12.97
CA ASP A 21 -16.57 -15.25 13.04
C ASP A 21 -17.17 -16.60 12.75
N THR A 22 -18.09 -17.01 13.60
CA THR A 22 -18.85 -18.24 13.44
C THR A 22 -20.31 -17.93 13.06
N GLY A 23 -20.80 -18.57 12.02
CA GLY A 23 -22.21 -18.44 11.63
C GLY A 23 -22.51 -17.29 10.67
N SER A 24 -23.55 -16.51 10.93
CA SER A 24 -24.04 -15.44 10.04
C SER A 24 -23.17 -14.18 10.01
N GLU A 25 -22.20 -14.08 10.91
CA GLU A 25 -21.30 -12.92 11.02
C GLU A 25 -20.18 -12.92 10.00
N LYS A 26 -20.04 -13.99 9.23
CA LYS A 26 -19.06 -14.09 8.13
C LYS A 26 -19.35 -13.20 6.94
N LEU A 27 -20.61 -12.79 6.77
CA LEU A 27 -21.01 -12.00 5.61
C LEU A 27 -20.92 -10.51 5.93
N GLU A 28 -19.96 -9.84 5.32
CA GLU A 28 -19.70 -8.42 5.48
C GLU A 28 -20.21 -7.61 4.29
N TYR A 29 -20.55 -6.34 4.52
CA TYR A 29 -20.83 -5.39 3.42
C TYR A 29 -19.56 -5.12 2.59
N GLY A 30 -19.75 -4.78 1.34
CA GLY A 30 -18.64 -4.44 0.42
C GLY A 30 -17.71 -3.34 0.93
N VAL A 31 -18.24 -2.40 1.72
CA VAL A 31 -17.48 -1.45 2.54
C VAL A 31 -18.04 -1.50 3.95
N HIS A 32 -17.23 -1.90 4.93
CA HIS A 32 -17.66 -2.02 6.32
C HIS A 32 -16.57 -1.58 7.30
N THR A 33 -16.92 -1.50 8.56
CA THR A 33 -15.99 -1.26 9.67
C THR A 33 -16.54 -1.84 10.97
N HIS A 34 -15.67 -2.51 11.72
CA HIS A 34 -15.96 -2.99 13.07
C HIS A 34 -15.45 -2.05 14.18
N VAL A 35 -14.83 -0.93 13.80
CA VAL A 35 -14.17 -0.03 14.74
C VAL A 35 -15.06 1.14 15.09
N ARG A 36 -15.21 1.42 16.39
CA ARG A 36 -15.81 2.66 16.88
C ARG A 36 -14.82 3.81 16.78
N VAL A 37 -15.25 4.92 16.18
CA VAL A 37 -14.47 6.16 16.10
C VAL A 37 -15.40 7.32 16.44
N PRO A 38 -15.01 8.25 17.32
CA PRO A 38 -13.88 8.14 18.26
C PRO A 38 -14.07 6.98 19.23
N PRO A 39 -12.99 6.47 19.85
CA PRO A 39 -13.11 5.43 20.84
C PRO A 39 -14.02 5.93 21.98
N LEU A 40 -15.09 5.20 22.25
CA LEU A 40 -16.01 5.54 23.34
C LEU A 40 -15.32 5.25 24.65
N THR A 41 -15.17 6.26 25.50
CA THR A 41 -14.57 6.14 26.82
C THR A 41 -15.33 5.08 27.64
N GLY A 42 -14.61 4.13 28.22
CA GLY A 42 -15.18 3.07 29.06
C GLY A 42 -15.65 1.81 28.33
N VAL A 43 -15.45 1.72 27.01
CA VAL A 43 -15.74 0.49 26.25
C VAL A 43 -14.44 -0.26 26.02
N SER A 44 -14.33 -1.45 26.62
CA SER A 44 -13.11 -2.29 26.57
C SER A 44 -12.87 -2.94 25.20
N SER A 45 -13.85 -2.93 24.32
CA SER A 45 -13.78 -3.50 22.98
C SER A 45 -13.97 -2.39 21.93
N ALA A 46 -13.01 -2.25 21.04
CA ALA A 46 -13.13 -1.41 19.86
C ALA A 46 -14.08 -2.01 18.82
N TYR A 47 -14.50 -3.24 19.01
CA TYR A 47 -15.37 -3.95 18.09
C TYR A 47 -16.80 -3.47 18.17
N LEU A 48 -17.37 -3.18 17.03
CA LEU A 48 -18.80 -3.11 16.82
C LEU A 48 -19.22 -4.45 16.17
N SER A 49 -19.81 -5.32 16.94
CA SER A 49 -20.56 -6.48 16.43
C SER A 49 -21.79 -6.09 15.58
N SER A 50 -21.89 -4.83 15.16
CA SER A 50 -23.16 -4.23 14.77
C SER A 50 -23.16 -3.51 13.43
N GLU A 51 -22.21 -3.78 12.53
CA GLU A 51 -22.58 -3.65 11.14
C GLU A 51 -23.38 -4.90 10.80
N VAL A 52 -24.68 -4.85 11.05
CA VAL A 52 -25.57 -5.99 10.79
C VAL A 52 -25.36 -6.48 9.37
N PRO A 53 -24.98 -7.75 9.18
CA PRO A 53 -24.66 -8.25 7.84
C PRO A 53 -25.85 -8.19 6.88
N PRO A 54 -25.62 -8.21 5.58
CA PRO A 54 -26.66 -8.29 4.58
C PRO A 54 -27.69 -9.42 4.90
N PRO A 55 -28.97 -9.25 4.63
CA PRO A 55 -29.57 -8.24 3.75
C PRO A 55 -30.04 -6.94 4.43
N THR A 56 -29.67 -6.69 5.65
CA THR A 56 -30.07 -5.45 6.36
C THR A 56 -29.41 -4.23 5.72
N THR A 57 -30.10 -3.09 5.69
CA THR A 57 -29.51 -1.84 5.18
C THR A 57 -28.40 -1.37 6.10
N PRO A 58 -27.18 -1.10 5.57
CA PRO A 58 -26.07 -0.65 6.39
C PRO A 58 -26.32 0.75 6.96
N ALA A 59 -25.85 0.99 8.18
CA ALA A 59 -25.83 2.32 8.76
C ALA A 59 -24.87 3.24 7.98
N GLU A 60 -25.10 4.54 7.99
CA GLU A 60 -24.24 5.50 7.26
C GLU A 60 -22.81 5.53 7.78
N ARG A 61 -22.60 5.36 9.09
CA ARG A 61 -21.29 5.38 9.76
C ARG A 61 -20.45 6.61 9.38
N SER A 62 -21.06 7.80 9.39
CA SER A 62 -20.40 9.08 9.15
C SER A 62 -19.28 9.41 10.16
N ASP A 63 -19.21 8.69 11.28
CA ASP A 63 -18.11 8.71 12.25
C ASP A 63 -16.81 8.10 11.69
N VAL A 64 -16.91 7.24 10.69
CA VAL A 64 -15.79 6.57 10.02
C VAL A 64 -15.69 6.97 8.55
N PHE A 65 -16.80 7.01 7.82
CA PHE A 65 -16.90 7.33 6.40
C PHE A 65 -17.45 8.75 6.22
N VAL A 66 -16.59 9.77 6.40
CA VAL A 66 -17.02 11.18 6.46
C VAL A 66 -17.70 11.63 5.17
N ALA A 67 -17.18 11.23 4.01
CA ALA A 67 -17.79 11.49 2.70
C ALA A 67 -18.70 10.35 2.22
N GLY A 68 -19.03 9.41 3.11
CA GLY A 68 -19.88 8.28 2.78
C GLY A 68 -19.16 7.06 2.21
N ARG A 69 -19.96 6.04 1.89
CA ARG A 69 -19.53 4.80 1.26
C ARG A 69 -20.56 4.35 0.23
N GLU A 70 -20.10 3.78 -0.88
CA GLU A 70 -20.96 3.28 -1.96
C GLU A 70 -20.57 1.86 -2.35
N PHE A 71 -21.53 0.97 -2.39
CA PHE A 71 -21.37 -0.40 -2.86
C PHE A 71 -22.73 -1.05 -3.18
N PRO A 72 -22.85 -1.89 -4.24
CA PRO A 72 -21.81 -2.11 -5.24
C PRO A 72 -21.67 -0.94 -6.22
N VAL A 73 -20.45 -0.64 -6.64
CA VAL A 73 -20.18 0.26 -7.76
C VAL A 73 -19.64 -0.54 -8.96
N PRO A 74 -19.62 0.03 -10.19
CA PRO A 74 -19.00 -0.64 -11.32
C PRO A 74 -17.54 -1.06 -11.02
N THR A 75 -17.18 -2.26 -11.45
CA THR A 75 -15.82 -2.79 -11.26
C THR A 75 -14.80 -1.98 -12.04
N VAL A 76 -13.69 -1.62 -11.42
CA VAL A 76 -12.52 -1.08 -12.12
C VAL A 76 -11.90 -2.17 -12.98
N ASP A 77 -11.57 -1.85 -14.22
CA ASP A 77 -10.87 -2.78 -15.12
C ASP A 77 -9.39 -2.90 -14.76
N PHE A 78 -9.09 -3.68 -13.73
CA PHE A 78 -7.71 -3.98 -13.36
C PHE A 78 -6.96 -4.81 -14.42
N ALA A 79 -7.66 -5.51 -15.31
CA ALA A 79 -7.04 -6.21 -16.42
C ALA A 79 -6.54 -5.24 -17.49
N GLY A 80 -7.27 -4.17 -17.76
CA GLY A 80 -6.83 -3.06 -18.63
C GLY A 80 -5.56 -2.40 -18.08
N ILE A 81 -5.44 -2.23 -16.77
CA ILE A 81 -4.24 -1.68 -16.12
C ILE A 81 -2.99 -2.55 -16.40
N THR A 82 -3.13 -3.85 -16.69
CA THR A 82 -1.97 -4.71 -17.05
C THR A 82 -1.33 -4.26 -18.36
N SER A 83 -2.11 -3.92 -19.37
CA SER A 83 -1.59 -3.37 -20.62
C SER A 83 -0.95 -2.00 -20.40
N ASP A 84 -1.55 -1.19 -19.53
CA ASP A 84 -1.03 0.12 -19.17
C ASP A 84 0.30 0.03 -18.40
N LEU A 85 0.41 -0.94 -17.48
CA LEU A 85 1.68 -1.18 -16.76
C LEU A 85 2.80 -1.62 -17.71
N SER A 86 2.48 -2.42 -18.73
CA SER A 86 3.42 -2.78 -19.81
C SER A 86 3.80 -1.57 -20.66
N ALA A 87 2.86 -0.68 -20.95
CA ALA A 87 3.12 0.58 -21.66
C ALA A 87 3.98 1.53 -20.82
N ILE A 88 3.73 1.62 -19.51
CA ILE A 88 4.58 2.39 -18.57
C ILE A 88 6.02 1.86 -18.59
N LYS A 89 6.21 0.52 -18.58
CA LYS A 89 7.54 -0.08 -18.75
C LYS A 89 8.22 0.38 -20.03
N SER A 90 7.52 0.31 -21.16
CA SER A 90 8.07 0.71 -22.46
C SER A 90 8.44 2.20 -22.49
N SER A 91 7.60 3.05 -21.91
CA SER A 91 7.87 4.49 -21.80
C SER A 91 9.04 4.80 -20.86
N ALA A 92 9.17 4.05 -19.76
CA ALA A 92 10.32 4.17 -18.87
C ALA A 92 11.64 3.74 -19.53
N GLN A 93 11.57 2.73 -20.41
CA GLN A 93 12.74 2.28 -21.19
C GLN A 93 13.17 3.28 -22.25
N THR A 94 12.26 4.08 -22.80
CA THR A 94 12.53 5.03 -23.87
C THR A 94 12.97 6.38 -23.33
N ASP A 95 12.19 6.96 -22.43
CA ASP A 95 12.33 8.36 -22.00
C ASP A 95 12.38 8.55 -20.48
N GLY A 96 12.27 7.44 -19.70
CA GLY A 96 12.26 7.44 -18.26
C GLY A 96 13.47 6.75 -17.65
N GLN A 97 13.26 6.18 -16.47
CA GLN A 97 14.23 5.33 -15.79
C GLN A 97 13.69 3.91 -15.70
N TYR A 98 14.48 2.96 -16.20
CA TYR A 98 14.14 1.54 -16.17
C TYR A 98 15.23 0.74 -15.48
N TYR A 99 14.83 -0.13 -14.56
CA TYR A 99 15.71 -1.04 -13.85
C TYR A 99 15.20 -2.47 -14.00
N GLY A 100 16.04 -3.37 -14.51
CA GLY A 100 15.78 -4.81 -14.55
C GLY A 100 15.78 -5.45 -13.16
N ALA A 101 15.87 -6.77 -13.08
CA ALA A 101 15.98 -7.47 -11.80
C ALA A 101 17.22 -7.01 -11.02
N SER A 102 17.07 -6.77 -9.72
CA SER A 102 18.13 -6.21 -8.86
C SER A 102 19.32 -7.15 -8.64
N GLY A 103 19.12 -8.45 -8.85
CA GLY A 103 20.07 -9.47 -8.43
C GLY A 103 20.19 -9.61 -6.90
N GLY A 104 19.27 -9.01 -6.16
CA GLY A 104 19.10 -9.08 -4.72
C GLY A 104 17.67 -9.41 -4.33
N LEU A 105 17.20 -8.77 -3.26
CA LEU A 105 15.82 -8.91 -2.76
C LEU A 105 14.88 -7.85 -3.35
N GLY A 106 15.40 -6.91 -4.13
CA GLY A 106 14.67 -5.82 -4.75
C GLY A 106 15.45 -4.50 -4.68
N TYR A 107 14.73 -3.40 -4.85
CA TYR A 107 15.28 -2.05 -4.82
C TYR A 107 14.68 -1.21 -3.69
N LEU A 108 15.47 -0.30 -3.12
CA LEU A 108 14.96 0.80 -2.31
C LEU A 108 15.23 2.11 -3.04
N ILE A 109 14.19 2.92 -3.18
CA ILE A 109 14.22 4.28 -3.68
C ILE A 109 14.05 5.24 -2.51
N VAL A 110 14.99 6.17 -2.35
CA VAL A 110 14.90 7.25 -1.38
C VAL A 110 14.77 8.57 -2.14
N LEU A 111 13.57 9.12 -2.19
CA LEU A 111 13.26 10.38 -2.87
C LEU A 111 13.82 11.57 -2.10
N LYS A 112 14.21 12.62 -2.83
CA LYS A 112 14.80 13.83 -2.28
C LYS A 112 14.15 15.09 -2.86
N THR A 113 14.22 16.17 -2.10
CA THR A 113 13.66 17.48 -2.45
C THR A 113 14.52 18.28 -3.45
N ASP A 114 15.60 17.71 -3.94
CA ASP A 114 16.48 18.31 -4.95
C ASP A 114 16.30 17.70 -6.34
N ASP A 115 15.13 17.14 -6.62
CA ASP A 115 14.80 16.45 -7.87
C ASP A 115 15.68 15.24 -8.16
N THR A 116 16.22 14.62 -7.11
CA THR A 116 17.01 13.38 -7.22
C THR A 116 16.44 12.26 -6.36
N TYR A 117 16.95 11.06 -6.58
CA TYR A 117 16.73 9.92 -5.69
C TYR A 117 17.97 9.05 -5.56
N ASP A 118 18.13 8.47 -4.39
CA ASP A 118 19.12 7.42 -4.22
C ASP A 118 18.48 6.07 -4.51
N LEU A 119 19.13 5.27 -5.33
CA LEU A 119 18.73 3.91 -5.64
C LEU A 119 19.68 2.93 -4.93
N TYR A 120 19.09 2.01 -4.17
CA TYR A 120 19.82 0.94 -3.49
C TYR A 120 19.35 -0.43 -3.98
N ARG A 121 20.28 -1.37 -4.06
CA ARG A 121 19.96 -2.80 -4.10
C ARG A 121 19.76 -3.30 -2.68
N VAL A 122 18.62 -3.94 -2.43
CA VAL A 122 18.30 -4.54 -1.13
C VAL A 122 18.93 -5.94 -1.06
N THR A 123 19.69 -6.19 -0.01
CA THR A 123 20.40 -7.45 0.22
C THR A 123 19.99 -8.16 1.49
N ASN A 124 19.37 -7.44 2.45
CA ASN A 124 18.90 -8.02 3.69
C ASN A 124 17.77 -7.21 4.33
N PHE A 125 16.87 -7.92 5.01
CA PHE A 125 15.75 -7.33 5.71
C PHE A 125 16.02 -7.18 7.21
N SER A 126 15.37 -6.20 7.81
CA SER A 126 15.20 -6.09 9.23
C SER A 126 14.11 -7.07 9.66
N GLY A 127 14.51 -8.25 10.10
CA GLY A 127 13.66 -9.01 11.00
C GLY A 127 13.72 -8.34 12.36
N ALA A 128 12.59 -7.97 12.97
CA ALA A 128 12.63 -7.49 14.34
C ALA A 128 13.05 -8.62 15.25
N SER A 129 13.91 -8.32 16.22
CA SER A 129 14.20 -9.18 17.34
C SER A 129 12.89 -9.60 18.01
N GLY A 130 12.64 -10.89 18.16
CA GLY A 130 11.43 -11.41 18.77
C GLY A 130 10.22 -11.55 17.82
N CYS A 131 10.38 -11.23 16.55
CA CYS A 131 9.36 -11.56 15.54
C CYS A 131 9.33 -13.07 15.33
N ASN A 132 8.31 -13.68 15.84
CA ASN A 132 8.08 -15.10 15.59
C ASN A 132 7.49 -15.26 14.18
N ASN A 133 8.21 -15.97 13.30
CA ASN A 133 7.66 -16.48 12.04
C ASN A 133 6.50 -17.47 12.23
N SER A 134 6.10 -17.73 13.47
CA SER A 134 5.01 -18.63 13.81
C SER A 134 3.61 -18.07 13.51
N GLN A 135 3.50 -16.81 13.17
CA GLN A 135 2.31 -16.34 12.48
C GLN A 135 2.46 -16.76 11.01
N SER A 136 2.06 -17.97 10.76
CA SER A 136 2.19 -18.78 9.56
C SER A 136 1.36 -18.27 8.38
N GLN A 137 1.32 -16.98 8.17
CA GLN A 137 0.70 -16.41 6.99
C GLN A 137 1.74 -16.36 5.89
N THR A 138 1.71 -17.38 5.06
CA THR A 138 2.55 -17.46 3.86
C THR A 138 2.36 -16.19 3.03
N GLY A 139 3.43 -15.41 2.87
CA GLY A 139 3.42 -14.11 2.22
C GLY A 139 3.17 -12.92 3.15
N TRP A 140 3.04 -13.12 4.45
CA TRP A 140 2.97 -12.04 5.42
C TRP A 140 4.37 -11.56 5.82
N GLY A 141 4.47 -10.29 6.02
CA GLY A 141 5.67 -9.68 6.49
C GLY A 141 6.53 -9.14 5.36
N THR A 142 6.08 -8.02 4.81
CA THR A 142 7.02 -7.20 4.07
C THR A 142 7.91 -6.52 5.09
N TRP A 143 9.11 -7.04 5.17
CA TRP A 143 10.12 -6.56 6.08
C TRP A 143 10.63 -5.20 5.61
N SER A 144 10.99 -4.35 6.56
CA SER A 144 11.69 -3.12 6.22
C SER A 144 13.13 -3.40 5.85
N VAL A 145 13.71 -2.55 5.01
CA VAL A 145 15.10 -2.66 4.60
C VAL A 145 16.02 -2.33 5.79
N ARG A 146 16.97 -3.20 6.09
CA ARG A 146 18.01 -2.92 7.10
C ARG A 146 18.92 -1.77 6.69
N SER A 147 19.39 -1.00 7.67
CA SER A 147 20.42 0.03 7.42
C SER A 147 21.67 -0.51 6.76
N ASN A 148 22.11 -1.72 7.17
CA ASN A 148 23.25 -2.44 6.59
C ASN A 148 22.82 -3.51 5.55
N GLY A 149 21.56 -3.57 5.17
CA GLY A 149 20.98 -4.53 4.22
C GLY A 149 20.75 -3.94 2.84
N LYS A 150 21.46 -2.88 2.51
CA LYS A 150 21.34 -2.20 1.23
C LYS A 150 22.70 -1.71 0.72
N THR A 151 22.85 -1.73 -0.60
CA THR A 151 24.05 -1.22 -1.29
C THR A 151 23.62 -0.10 -2.22
N LEU A 152 24.22 1.09 -2.07
CA LEU A 152 23.94 2.21 -2.97
C LEU A 152 24.42 1.87 -4.38
N LEU A 153 23.52 2.03 -5.34
CA LEU A 153 23.82 1.90 -6.77
C LEU A 153 24.15 3.25 -7.39
N GLY A 154 23.53 4.31 -6.92
CA GLY A 154 23.80 5.68 -7.36
C GLY A 154 22.75 6.67 -6.87
N ASN A 155 23.04 7.94 -7.11
CA ASN A 155 22.10 9.05 -7.03
C ASN A 155 21.75 9.45 -8.46
N TYR A 156 20.46 9.59 -8.76
CA TYR A 156 19.95 9.84 -10.10
C TYR A 156 18.98 11.02 -10.07
N ALA A 157 18.98 11.84 -11.12
CA ALA A 157 17.94 12.84 -11.31
C ALA A 157 16.58 12.18 -11.59
N LEU A 158 15.50 12.80 -11.16
CA LEU A 158 14.16 12.39 -11.56
C LEU A 158 14.03 12.49 -13.09
N PRO A 159 13.44 11.48 -13.75
CA PRO A 159 13.27 11.51 -15.20
C PRO A 159 12.30 12.61 -15.62
N SER A 160 12.55 13.24 -16.75
CA SER A 160 11.75 14.38 -17.24
C SER A 160 10.30 13.99 -17.54
N ASN A 161 10.04 12.72 -17.89
CA ASN A 161 8.68 12.20 -18.08
C ASN A 161 8.04 11.68 -16.77
N GLY A 162 8.75 11.77 -15.64
CA GLY A 162 8.27 11.34 -14.33
C GLY A 162 8.11 9.83 -14.15
N LEU A 163 8.65 8.97 -15.04
CA LEU A 163 8.44 7.53 -15.00
C LEU A 163 9.66 6.75 -14.50
N ILE A 164 9.49 5.98 -13.46
CA ILE A 164 10.48 4.99 -12.99
C ILE A 164 9.81 3.62 -12.96
N PHE A 165 10.36 2.66 -13.70
CA PHE A 165 9.88 1.27 -13.74
C PHE A 165 10.95 0.31 -13.25
N LEU A 166 10.56 -0.62 -12.35
CA LEU A 166 11.48 -1.61 -11.77
C LEU A 166 10.91 -3.03 -11.93
N GLU A 167 11.72 -3.94 -12.45
CA GLU A 167 11.35 -5.37 -12.59
C GLU A 167 11.65 -6.19 -11.33
N ASP A 168 11.46 -5.58 -10.15
CA ASP A 168 11.65 -6.27 -8.88
C ASP A 168 10.72 -5.69 -7.79
N ASP A 169 10.76 -6.29 -6.61
CA ASP A 169 10.10 -5.72 -5.44
C ASP A 169 10.77 -4.38 -5.07
N VAL A 170 9.96 -3.40 -4.70
CA VAL A 170 10.41 -2.03 -4.47
C VAL A 170 10.03 -1.56 -3.09
N TRP A 171 10.96 -0.96 -2.39
CA TRP A 171 10.72 -0.14 -1.21
C TRP A 171 10.86 1.33 -1.59
N VAL A 172 10.02 2.17 -1.02
CA VAL A 172 10.05 3.61 -1.28
C VAL A 172 9.89 4.39 0.02
N GLU A 173 10.65 5.48 0.13
CA GLU A 173 10.58 6.47 1.21
C GLU A 173 11.12 7.82 0.73
N GLY A 174 10.93 8.87 1.51
CA GLY A 174 11.51 10.19 1.26
C GLY A 174 10.50 11.26 0.92
N GLN A 175 10.93 12.31 0.24
CA GLN A 175 10.13 13.50 -0.02
C GLN A 175 10.45 14.08 -1.39
N ILE A 176 9.44 14.64 -2.07
CA ILE A 176 9.59 15.41 -3.31
C ILE A 176 9.26 16.89 -3.10
N ASP A 177 9.76 17.75 -3.98
CA ASP A 177 9.47 19.18 -3.99
C ASP A 177 9.30 19.67 -5.45
N GLY A 178 8.08 20.04 -5.83
CA GLY A 178 7.74 20.50 -7.18
C GLY A 178 7.78 19.43 -8.26
N ALA A 179 7.70 18.14 -7.91
CA ALA A 179 7.87 17.03 -8.83
C ALA A 179 6.61 16.19 -9.03
N ARG A 180 6.46 15.62 -10.22
CA ARG A 180 5.41 14.64 -10.55
C ARG A 180 6.04 13.33 -10.97
N LEU A 181 5.81 12.27 -10.21
CA LEU A 181 6.51 11.01 -10.35
C LEU A 181 5.55 9.82 -10.31
N THR A 182 5.79 8.86 -11.21
CA THR A 182 5.17 7.54 -11.16
C THR A 182 6.25 6.49 -10.98
N ILE A 183 6.17 5.72 -9.90
CA ILE A 183 7.02 4.56 -9.65
C ILE A 183 6.19 3.32 -9.84
N ALA A 184 6.60 2.46 -10.76
CA ALA A 184 5.89 1.23 -11.06
C ALA A 184 6.79 0.00 -10.85
N ALA A 185 6.23 -1.02 -10.20
CA ALA A 185 6.89 -2.31 -9.98
C ALA A 185 6.13 -3.42 -10.68
N GLY A 186 6.80 -4.16 -11.56
CA GLY A 186 6.17 -5.25 -12.28
C GLY A 186 7.15 -6.09 -13.08
N ARG A 187 6.76 -7.32 -13.41
CA ARG A 187 7.54 -8.22 -14.23
C ARG A 187 6.73 -8.79 -15.37
N PHE A 188 7.30 -8.79 -16.55
CA PHE A 188 6.65 -9.29 -17.76
C PHE A 188 7.46 -10.40 -18.42
N PRO A 189 6.78 -11.42 -19.03
CA PRO A 189 5.32 -11.56 -19.12
C PRO A 189 4.64 -11.70 -17.76
N ASP A 190 3.39 -11.22 -17.63
CA ASP A 190 2.65 -11.29 -16.37
C ASP A 190 2.39 -12.74 -15.97
N THR A 191 2.97 -13.15 -14.87
CA THR A 191 2.79 -14.47 -14.27
C THR A 191 2.57 -14.28 -12.76
N PRO A 192 1.50 -14.83 -12.15
CA PRO A 192 1.15 -14.57 -10.76
C PRO A 192 2.30 -14.75 -9.76
N SER A 193 3.15 -15.78 -9.98
CA SER A 193 4.30 -16.09 -9.11
C SER A 193 5.47 -15.11 -9.21
N THR A 194 5.53 -14.30 -10.28
CA THR A 194 6.63 -13.35 -10.52
C THR A 194 6.24 -11.89 -10.35
N ARG A 195 4.95 -11.62 -10.09
CA ARG A 195 4.43 -10.27 -9.85
C ARG A 195 5.17 -9.58 -8.72
N LYS A 196 5.36 -8.27 -8.87
CA LYS A 196 6.16 -7.44 -7.97
C LYS A 196 5.29 -6.53 -7.12
N SER A 197 5.75 -6.29 -5.89
CA SER A 197 5.08 -5.47 -4.89
C SER A 197 5.83 -4.18 -4.63
N ILE A 198 5.09 -3.15 -4.19
CA ILE A 198 5.69 -1.92 -3.65
C ILE A 198 5.44 -1.87 -2.15
N THR A 199 6.46 -1.50 -1.38
CA THR A 199 6.40 -1.31 0.06
C THR A 199 6.80 0.12 0.42
N VAL A 200 5.96 0.83 1.14
CA VAL A 200 6.38 2.07 1.80
C VAL A 200 7.23 1.69 3.01
N ASN A 201 8.51 2.06 2.96
CA ASN A 201 9.48 1.69 3.97
C ASN A 201 9.47 2.66 5.14
N ASN A 202 9.28 3.95 4.88
CA ASN A 202 9.11 5.04 5.84
C ASN A 202 8.29 6.17 5.22
N ASP A 203 8.21 7.33 5.84
CA ASP A 203 7.46 8.47 5.34
C ASP A 203 7.72 8.73 3.86
N LEU A 204 6.64 9.00 3.13
CA LEU A 204 6.64 9.39 1.73
C LEU A 204 5.84 10.67 1.61
N LEU A 205 6.51 11.79 1.37
CA LEU A 205 5.97 13.11 1.61
C LEU A 205 5.94 13.99 0.36
N TYR A 206 4.92 14.83 0.29
CA TYR A 206 4.94 16.04 -0.53
C TYR A 206 5.54 17.20 0.27
N THR A 207 6.22 18.12 -0.40
CA THR A 207 6.56 19.42 0.14
C THR A 207 5.39 20.38 -0.05
N ASN A 208 4.71 20.30 -1.20
CA ASN A 208 3.63 21.20 -1.60
C ASN A 208 2.31 20.44 -1.78
N TYR A 209 1.22 21.04 -1.32
CA TYR A 209 -0.14 20.48 -1.41
C TYR A 209 -1.05 21.25 -2.38
N ASP A 210 -0.45 21.99 -3.31
CA ASP A 210 -1.13 22.78 -4.35
C ASP A 210 -1.28 22.03 -5.69
N GLY A 211 -0.85 20.77 -5.73
CA GLY A 211 -0.88 19.92 -6.92
C GLY A 211 0.41 19.98 -7.75
N SER A 212 1.44 20.70 -7.31
CA SER A 212 2.78 20.64 -7.92
C SER A 212 3.46 19.32 -7.63
N ASP A 213 3.26 18.76 -6.43
CA ASP A 213 3.76 17.46 -6.02
C ASP A 213 2.73 16.36 -6.28
N VAL A 214 3.15 15.32 -6.99
CA VAL A 214 2.33 14.14 -7.23
C VAL A 214 3.20 12.89 -7.24
N ILE A 215 2.88 11.90 -6.40
CA ILE A 215 3.47 10.56 -6.46
C ILE A 215 2.37 9.56 -6.79
N GLY A 216 2.56 8.82 -7.89
CA GLY A 216 1.80 7.62 -8.22
C GLY A 216 2.64 6.38 -7.96
N LEU A 217 2.11 5.42 -7.22
CA LEU A 217 2.74 4.13 -6.98
C LEU A 217 1.87 3.03 -7.58
N ILE A 218 2.38 2.29 -8.56
CA ILE A 218 1.64 1.23 -9.25
C ILE A 218 2.35 -0.09 -9.02
N SER A 219 1.73 -0.94 -8.24
CA SER A 219 2.23 -2.28 -7.95
C SER A 219 1.50 -3.32 -8.78
N GLN A 220 2.23 -4.19 -9.46
CA GLN A 220 1.63 -5.33 -10.16
C GLN A 220 0.95 -6.31 -9.21
N LYS A 221 1.41 -6.43 -7.96
CA LYS A 221 0.83 -7.31 -6.95
C LYS A 221 0.25 -6.51 -5.79
N ASP A 222 0.97 -6.44 -4.68
CA ASP A 222 0.52 -5.85 -3.43
C ASP A 222 1.16 -4.48 -3.19
N PHE A 223 0.46 -3.65 -2.44
CA PHE A 223 0.98 -2.45 -1.85
C PHE A 223 1.08 -2.65 -0.33
N ASN A 224 2.28 -2.52 0.22
CA ASN A 224 2.53 -2.82 1.63
C ASN A 224 3.11 -1.64 2.39
N VAL A 225 2.92 -1.65 3.71
CA VAL A 225 3.65 -0.80 4.65
C VAL A 225 4.65 -1.66 5.41
N GLY A 226 5.91 -1.25 5.40
CA GLY A 226 6.99 -1.96 6.07
C GLY A 226 6.79 -2.03 7.59
N MET A 227 7.29 -3.10 8.20
CA MET A 227 7.17 -3.32 9.64
C MET A 227 7.83 -2.21 10.46
N VAL A 228 9.07 -1.84 10.11
CA VAL A 228 9.84 -0.80 10.78
C VAL A 228 9.70 0.50 9.98
N SER A 229 8.60 1.16 10.13
CA SER A 229 8.34 2.51 9.63
C SER A 229 8.18 3.45 10.83
N ASP A 230 8.03 4.73 10.60
CA ASP A 230 7.74 5.67 11.67
C ASP A 230 6.46 5.32 12.42
N THR A 231 6.41 5.69 13.70
CA THR A 231 5.26 5.41 14.57
C THR A 231 4.02 6.19 14.14
N ASN A 232 4.23 7.39 13.56
CA ASN A 232 3.20 8.19 12.92
C ASN A 232 3.51 8.31 11.43
N LEU A 233 3.33 7.23 10.70
CA LEU A 233 3.65 7.15 9.28
C LEU A 233 2.73 8.04 8.46
N ARG A 234 3.29 8.80 7.52
CA ARG A 234 2.56 9.55 6.52
C ARG A 234 2.92 9.11 5.10
N ILE A 235 1.91 8.97 4.27
CA ILE A 235 2.03 8.56 2.88
C ILE A 235 1.24 9.56 2.01
N ASP A 236 1.94 10.37 1.24
CA ASP A 236 1.36 11.30 0.29
C ASP A 236 1.54 10.71 -1.11
N ALA A 237 0.55 9.95 -1.59
CA ALA A 237 0.61 9.26 -2.87
C ALA A 237 -0.74 8.71 -3.33
N ALA A 238 -0.88 8.49 -4.65
CA ALA A 238 -1.88 7.62 -5.22
C ALA A 238 -1.34 6.19 -5.29
N LEU A 239 -2.06 5.23 -4.70
CA LEU A 239 -1.62 3.84 -4.54
C LEU A 239 -2.51 2.90 -5.34
N ILE A 240 -1.93 2.13 -6.27
CA ILE A 240 -2.65 1.15 -7.08
C ILE A 240 -2.01 -0.23 -6.90
N ALA A 241 -2.77 -1.17 -6.32
CA ALA A 241 -2.42 -2.59 -6.24
C ALA A 241 -3.22 -3.36 -7.30
N GLN A 242 -2.59 -3.63 -8.43
CA GLN A 242 -3.27 -4.14 -9.63
C GLN A 242 -3.89 -5.52 -9.46
N ASN A 243 -3.19 -6.45 -8.83
CA ASN A 243 -3.66 -7.83 -8.65
C ASN A 243 -3.79 -8.25 -7.19
N GLY A 244 -3.45 -7.37 -6.27
CA GLY A 244 -3.42 -7.65 -4.86
C GLY A 244 -4.15 -6.60 -4.02
N ARG A 245 -3.70 -6.45 -2.81
CA ARG A 245 -4.27 -5.56 -1.80
C ARG A 245 -3.32 -4.43 -1.41
N ALA A 246 -3.85 -3.40 -0.77
CA ALA A 246 -3.06 -2.42 -0.04
C ALA A 246 -3.25 -2.63 1.46
N GLY A 247 -2.17 -2.61 2.24
CA GLY A 247 -2.29 -2.72 3.68
C GLY A 247 -0.97 -2.90 4.41
N ARG A 248 -1.09 -2.93 5.73
CA ARG A 248 -0.01 -3.30 6.63
C ARG A 248 -0.36 -4.62 7.32
N TYR A 249 0.59 -5.55 7.29
CA TYR A 249 0.38 -6.82 7.98
C TYR A 249 0.32 -6.66 9.50
N TYR A 250 -0.34 -7.60 10.15
CA TYR A 250 -0.31 -7.72 11.59
C TYR A 250 1.00 -8.40 12.03
N TYR A 251 1.82 -7.66 12.76
CA TYR A 251 3.12 -8.13 13.21
C TYR A 251 3.13 -8.56 14.67
N GLY A 252 2.01 -8.87 15.25
CA GLY A 252 1.77 -9.44 16.58
C GLY A 252 2.82 -9.12 17.65
N SER A 253 3.61 -10.12 18.01
CA SER A 253 4.65 -10.03 19.05
C SER A 253 5.96 -9.39 18.60
N CYS A 254 6.04 -8.82 17.39
CA CYS A 254 7.26 -8.19 16.90
C CYS A 254 7.58 -6.90 17.63
N THR A 255 8.85 -6.71 18.00
CA THR A 255 9.31 -5.42 18.52
C THR A 255 9.11 -4.34 17.46
N ASN A 256 8.60 -3.17 17.86
CA ASN A 256 8.25 -2.04 16.99
C ASN A 256 7.08 -2.32 16.00
N SER A 257 6.30 -3.34 16.24
CA SER A 257 5.12 -3.65 15.40
C SER A 257 3.97 -2.66 15.62
N ALA A 258 3.80 -2.16 16.84
CA ALA A 258 2.75 -1.20 17.15
C ALA A 258 3.07 0.17 16.56
N LYS A 259 2.08 0.77 15.90
CA LYS A 259 2.12 2.12 15.34
C LYS A 259 1.00 2.94 15.94
N THR A 260 1.21 4.25 16.06
CA THR A 260 0.19 5.18 16.57
C THR A 260 -0.78 5.55 15.46
N SER A 261 -0.27 5.87 14.27
CA SER A 261 -1.10 6.25 13.14
C SER A 261 -0.45 5.93 11.80
N ILE A 262 -1.29 5.73 10.80
CA ILE A 262 -0.94 5.79 9.38
C ILE A 262 -1.88 6.81 8.75
N THR A 263 -1.33 7.86 8.18
CA THR A 263 -2.07 8.89 7.46
C THR A 263 -1.78 8.76 5.97
N LEU A 264 -2.82 8.62 5.16
CA LEU A 264 -2.71 8.67 3.70
C LEU A 264 -3.34 9.96 3.18
N TYR A 265 -2.58 10.73 2.40
CA TYR A 265 -3.08 11.83 1.61
C TYR A 265 -2.98 11.45 0.12
N GLY A 266 -4.10 11.10 -0.48
CA GLY A 266 -4.15 10.61 -1.86
C GLY A 266 -5.30 9.65 -2.07
N MET A 267 -5.05 8.57 -2.81
CA MET A 267 -6.05 7.54 -3.09
C MET A 267 -5.48 6.12 -2.95
N ILE A 268 -6.35 5.16 -2.75
CA ILE A 268 -6.03 3.73 -2.83
C ILE A 268 -7.01 3.07 -3.81
N ALA A 269 -6.46 2.30 -4.75
CA ALA A 269 -7.22 1.39 -5.60
C ALA A 269 -6.63 -0.02 -5.51
N THR A 270 -7.44 -1.02 -5.19
CA THR A 270 -6.98 -2.40 -5.02
C THR A 270 -7.93 -3.38 -5.67
N ASN A 271 -7.39 -4.43 -6.26
CA ASN A 271 -8.18 -5.50 -6.84
C ASN A 271 -8.68 -6.50 -5.77
N GLN A 272 -7.96 -6.62 -4.68
CA GLN A 272 -8.35 -7.46 -3.56
C GLN A 272 -8.65 -6.61 -2.33
N ARG A 273 -9.32 -7.22 -1.36
CA ARG A 273 -9.61 -6.60 -0.06
C ARG A 273 -8.34 -6.08 0.62
N TYR A 274 -8.43 -4.93 1.28
CA TYR A 274 -7.40 -4.34 2.13
C TYR A 274 -7.62 -4.69 3.59
#